data_e55a8b43e1a2e322d690cf90c8d70615
#
_entry.id   e55a8b43e1a2e322d690cf90c8d70615
#
_cell.length_a   1.000
_cell.length_b   1.000
_cell.length_c   1.000
_cell.angle_alpha   90.00
_cell.angle_beta   90.00
_cell.angle_gamma   90.00
#
_symmetry.space_group_name_H-M   'P 1'
#
loop_
_entity.id
_entity.type
_entity.pdbx_description
1 polymer ?
#
loop_
_entity_poly.entity_id
_entity_poly.type
_entity_poly.pdbx_seq_one_letter_code
_entity_poly.pdbx_strand_id
1 'polypeptide(L)'
;MSLLKPNRIVLHCGLHKTGSTYVQRNLQRNRVLLLKQGVLYLGPNTFKKSCPELWRHMQVGDESGKTTTILQSQTNSSLLELAGDNPGEIHTIVLSFEAIFGTLRNGFTHNRRKEAPNKEDSMGLYRYAKSRTHRLMSGLQDSLQHRGIEWTVLFASRDREDFIRSCHTQLIKQGIHTPDTKDFDTFRETADFSHTNPQRLEKTLLELRGEHDLRVVVIDYEKASNPKEPSTLLWNVLKQALPQQAELIRQQLEANNDDNKLNQTPNPGLNERGLAIAIQACTLFSHDEWKLFRKFLEKNFAKTV
;
A
#
# COMPACT_ATOMS: atom_id res chain seq x y z
N MET A 1 4.25 -8.77 30.66
CA MET A 1 3.32 -8.13 29.69
C MET A 1 2.78 -9.19 28.76
N SER A 2 1.49 -9.19 28.51
CA SER A 2 0.88 -10.06 27.50
C SER A 2 1.43 -9.66 26.12
N LEU A 3 1.68 -10.65 25.23
CA LEU A 3 2.12 -10.43 23.86
C LEU A 3 1.04 -10.95 22.93
N LEU A 4 0.80 -10.25 21.83
CA LEU A 4 0.04 -10.81 20.72
C LEU A 4 0.84 -11.96 20.10
N LYS A 5 0.14 -13.06 19.79
CA LYS A 5 0.75 -14.23 19.15
C LYS A 5 -0.02 -14.62 17.89
N PRO A 6 -0.04 -13.76 16.86
CA PRO A 6 -0.73 -14.10 15.63
C PRO A 6 0.01 -15.24 14.93
N ASN A 7 -0.75 -16.19 14.42
CA ASN A 7 -0.20 -17.27 13.60
C ASN A 7 0.18 -16.75 12.19
N ARG A 8 -0.45 -15.66 11.77
CA ARG A 8 -0.33 -15.16 10.40
C ARG A 8 -0.26 -13.64 10.34
N ILE A 9 0.60 -13.13 9.46
CA ILE A 9 0.64 -11.71 9.10
C ILE A 9 0.55 -11.56 7.58
N VAL A 10 -0.39 -10.72 7.13
CA VAL A 10 -0.59 -10.41 5.72
C VAL A 10 -0.15 -8.98 5.45
N LEU A 11 0.79 -8.80 4.55
CA LEU A 11 1.23 -7.52 4.03
C LEU A 11 0.55 -7.29 2.67
N HIS A 12 -0.54 -6.53 2.64
CA HIS A 12 -1.17 -6.11 1.38
C HIS A 12 -0.44 -4.85 0.86
N CYS A 13 0.53 -5.10 0.00
CA CYS A 13 1.41 -4.09 -0.58
C CYS A 13 0.87 -3.67 -1.94
N GLY A 14 -0.32 -3.06 -2.01
CA GLY A 14 -0.90 -2.67 -3.29
C GLY A 14 0.11 -1.90 -4.16
N LEU A 15 0.34 -2.35 -5.40
CA LEU A 15 1.03 -1.50 -6.36
C LEU A 15 0.20 -0.23 -6.60
N HIS A 16 0.86 0.86 -6.94
CA HIS A 16 0.13 2.09 -7.23
C HIS A 16 -0.91 1.87 -8.35
N LYS A 17 -2.13 2.38 -8.13
CA LYS A 17 -3.21 2.35 -9.14
C LYS A 17 -3.76 0.96 -9.49
N THR A 18 -3.67 0.01 -8.57
CA THR A 18 -4.30 -1.32 -8.66
C THR A 18 -5.49 -1.50 -7.71
N GLY A 19 -6.22 -0.43 -7.43
CA GLY A 19 -7.42 -0.48 -6.60
C GLY A 19 -7.18 -0.64 -5.10
N SER A 20 -5.93 -0.58 -4.63
CA SER A 20 -5.58 -0.73 -3.20
C SER A 20 -6.34 0.22 -2.28
N THR A 21 -6.58 1.47 -2.70
CA THR A 21 -7.40 2.43 -1.93
C THR A 21 -8.84 1.94 -1.74
N TYR A 22 -9.41 1.28 -2.74
CA TYR A 22 -10.75 0.70 -2.64
C TYR A 22 -10.77 -0.43 -1.60
N VAL A 23 -9.82 -1.36 -1.71
CA VAL A 23 -9.67 -2.47 -0.74
C VAL A 23 -9.44 -1.94 0.68
N GLN A 24 -8.52 -0.99 0.85
CA GLN A 24 -8.20 -0.38 2.14
C GLN A 24 -9.40 0.28 2.80
N ARG A 25 -10.22 1.02 2.04
CA ARG A 25 -11.44 1.66 2.56
C ARG A 25 -12.46 0.65 3.03
N ASN A 26 -12.66 -0.43 2.28
CA ASN A 26 -13.59 -1.48 2.66
C ASN A 26 -13.11 -2.24 3.90
N LEU A 27 -11.83 -2.61 3.98
CA LEU A 27 -11.26 -3.23 5.17
C LEU A 27 -11.35 -2.29 6.39
N GLN A 28 -11.07 -1.00 6.23
CA GLN A 28 -11.15 -0.02 7.30
C GLN A 28 -12.59 0.18 7.84
N ARG A 29 -13.59 0.22 6.94
CA ARG A 29 -15.01 0.32 7.34
C ARG A 29 -15.44 -0.90 8.14
N ASN A 30 -14.91 -2.04 7.83
CA ASN A 30 -15.29 -3.31 8.43
C ASN A 30 -14.31 -3.78 9.52
N ARG A 31 -13.45 -2.90 10.03
CA ARG A 31 -12.42 -3.25 11.02
C ARG A 31 -12.97 -3.90 12.29
N VAL A 32 -14.17 -3.48 12.75
CA VAL A 32 -14.82 -4.05 13.93
C VAL A 32 -15.27 -5.50 13.65
N LEU A 33 -15.81 -5.75 12.47
CA LEU A 33 -16.18 -7.08 12.03
C LEU A 33 -14.95 -7.99 11.93
N LEU A 34 -13.88 -7.50 11.29
CA LEU A 34 -12.61 -8.21 11.19
C LEU A 34 -12.05 -8.56 12.57
N LEU A 35 -12.08 -7.61 13.49
CA LEU A 35 -11.60 -7.82 14.86
C LEU A 35 -12.38 -8.93 15.58
N LYS A 36 -13.72 -8.96 15.46
CA LYS A 36 -14.57 -10.05 15.97
C LYS A 36 -14.26 -11.42 15.38
N GLN A 37 -13.61 -11.45 14.21
CA GLN A 37 -13.14 -12.67 13.55
C GLN A 37 -11.66 -12.96 13.81
N GLY A 38 -11.09 -12.36 14.86
CA GLY A 38 -9.68 -12.54 15.23
C GLY A 38 -8.67 -11.92 14.24
N VAL A 39 -9.11 -10.97 13.42
CA VAL A 39 -8.28 -10.29 12.44
C VAL A 39 -8.05 -8.83 12.81
N LEU A 40 -6.84 -8.48 13.18
CA LEU A 40 -6.44 -7.09 13.44
C LEU A 40 -6.02 -6.40 12.13
N TYR A 41 -6.82 -5.44 11.68
CA TYR A 41 -6.55 -4.67 10.47
C TYR A 41 -5.88 -3.33 10.76
N LEU A 42 -4.75 -3.07 10.08
CA LEU A 42 -4.03 -1.80 10.12
C LEU A 42 -3.90 -1.21 8.70
N GLY A 43 -4.67 -0.16 8.46
CA GLY A 43 -4.51 0.67 7.25
C GLY A 43 -3.38 1.69 7.40
N PRO A 44 -3.06 2.45 6.33
CA PRO A 44 -1.89 3.34 6.29
C PRO A 44 -1.83 4.35 7.43
N ASN A 45 -2.96 5.01 7.71
CA ASN A 45 -3.04 6.05 8.74
C ASN A 45 -2.97 5.45 10.15
N THR A 46 -3.66 4.35 10.40
CA THR A 46 -3.63 3.64 11.68
C THR A 46 -2.22 3.16 11.98
N PHE A 47 -1.59 2.47 11.02
CA PHE A 47 -0.24 1.95 11.21
C PHE A 47 0.78 3.07 11.49
N LYS A 48 0.79 4.13 10.68
CA LYS A 48 1.70 5.25 10.85
C LYS A 48 1.52 5.98 12.19
N LYS A 49 0.26 6.10 12.65
CA LYS A 49 -0.06 6.78 13.91
C LYS A 49 0.27 5.91 15.14
N SER A 50 -0.08 4.64 15.10
CA SER A 50 0.04 3.74 16.24
C SER A 50 1.43 3.11 16.38
N CYS A 51 2.14 2.88 15.25
CA CYS A 51 3.48 2.28 15.24
C CYS A 51 4.50 3.19 14.53
N PRO A 52 4.73 4.45 14.99
CA PRO A 52 5.56 5.42 14.28
C PRO A 52 7.02 4.97 14.19
N GLU A 53 7.57 4.32 15.22
CA GLU A 53 8.95 3.83 15.22
C GLU A 53 9.13 2.67 14.24
N LEU A 54 8.18 1.74 14.18
CA LEU A 54 8.21 0.65 13.20
C LEU A 54 8.04 1.20 11.76
N TRP A 55 7.19 2.22 11.58
CA TRP A 55 7.08 2.92 10.31
C TRP A 55 8.42 3.55 9.91
N ARG A 56 9.11 4.24 10.81
CA ARG A 56 10.40 4.85 10.57
C ARG A 56 11.48 3.79 10.25
N HIS A 57 11.54 2.73 11.05
CA HIS A 57 12.45 1.61 10.84
C HIS A 57 12.25 0.96 9.46
N MET A 58 11.02 0.72 9.05
CA MET A 58 10.71 0.22 7.70
C MET A 58 11.24 1.15 6.61
N GLN A 59 11.07 2.48 6.76
CA GLN A 59 11.42 3.47 5.73
C GLN A 59 12.92 3.66 5.56
N VAL A 60 13.63 3.87 6.65
CA VAL A 60 15.04 4.27 6.64
C VAL A 60 15.93 3.11 7.06
N GLY A 61 15.49 2.30 8.01
CA GLY A 61 16.34 1.38 8.76
C GLY A 61 17.29 2.16 9.67
N ASP A 62 17.98 1.46 10.53
CA ASP A 62 19.26 1.93 11.05
C ASP A 62 20.37 1.19 10.27
N GLU A 63 21.57 1.74 10.24
CA GLU A 63 22.71 1.13 9.56
C GLU A 63 23.09 -0.22 10.19
N SER A 64 22.68 -0.48 11.44
CA SER A 64 22.93 -1.73 12.15
C SER A 64 21.88 -2.81 11.86
N GLY A 65 20.73 -2.46 11.27
CA GLY A 65 19.59 -3.36 11.05
C GLY A 65 18.94 -3.87 12.34
N LYS A 66 19.37 -3.36 13.51
CA LYS A 66 18.90 -3.85 14.81
C LYS A 66 17.62 -3.15 15.22
N THR A 67 16.66 -3.96 15.61
CA THR A 67 15.41 -3.49 16.21
C THR A 67 15.67 -3.03 17.65
N THR A 68 15.37 -1.77 17.96
CA THR A 68 15.61 -1.23 19.30
C THR A 68 14.57 -1.72 20.30
N THR A 69 14.92 -1.81 21.58
CA THR A 69 13.98 -2.17 22.66
C THR A 69 12.80 -1.19 22.72
N ILE A 70 13.03 0.08 22.41
CA ILE A 70 11.97 1.12 22.35
C ILE A 70 10.99 0.78 21.24
N LEU A 71 11.47 0.46 20.04
CA LEU A 71 10.62 0.07 18.91
C LEU A 71 9.78 -1.16 19.26
N GLN A 72 10.39 -2.19 19.84
CA GLN A 72 9.71 -3.42 20.24
C GLN A 72 8.59 -3.16 21.25
N SER A 73 8.90 -2.45 22.34
CA SER A 73 7.93 -2.17 23.41
C SER A 73 6.78 -1.29 22.93
N GLN A 74 7.07 -0.23 22.18
CA GLN A 74 6.04 0.67 21.65
C GLN A 74 5.14 -0.04 20.63
N THR A 75 5.73 -0.81 19.71
CA THR A 75 4.96 -1.54 18.70
C THR A 75 4.04 -2.57 19.35
N ASN A 76 4.55 -3.37 20.29
CA ASN A 76 3.74 -4.35 20.99
C ASN A 76 2.60 -3.70 21.79
N SER A 77 2.88 -2.65 22.56
CA SER A 77 1.86 -1.91 23.32
C SER A 77 0.75 -1.35 22.42
N SER A 78 1.14 -0.76 21.30
CA SER A 78 0.17 -0.23 20.34
C SER A 78 -0.67 -1.32 19.67
N LEU A 79 -0.10 -2.46 19.35
CA LEU A 79 -0.85 -3.59 18.78
C LEU A 79 -1.83 -4.18 19.81
N LEU A 80 -1.44 -4.25 21.09
CA LEU A 80 -2.33 -4.68 22.18
C LEU A 80 -3.50 -3.71 22.38
N GLU A 81 -3.23 -2.41 22.37
CA GLU A 81 -4.27 -1.37 22.46
C GLU A 81 -5.28 -1.48 21.30
N LEU A 82 -4.79 -1.69 20.08
CA LEU A 82 -5.64 -1.84 18.91
C LEU A 82 -6.44 -3.16 18.89
N ALA A 83 -5.92 -4.21 19.53
CA ALA A 83 -6.62 -5.49 19.71
C ALA A 83 -7.76 -5.39 20.75
N GLY A 84 -7.73 -4.38 21.64
CA GLY A 84 -8.78 -4.15 22.65
C GLY A 84 -8.81 -5.21 23.74
N ASP A 85 -10.02 -5.60 24.15
CA ASP A 85 -10.23 -6.44 25.34
C ASP A 85 -9.82 -7.91 25.17
N ASN A 86 -9.74 -8.40 23.91
CA ASN A 86 -9.48 -9.80 23.61
C ASN A 86 -8.21 -10.02 22.76
N PRO A 87 -7.03 -9.59 23.19
CA PRO A 87 -5.80 -9.73 22.41
C PRO A 87 -5.43 -11.20 22.13
N GLY A 88 -5.85 -12.14 22.98
CA GLY A 88 -5.61 -13.57 22.81
C GLY A 88 -6.40 -14.22 21.66
N GLU A 89 -7.44 -13.57 21.17
CA GLU A 89 -8.25 -14.04 20.04
C GLU A 89 -7.66 -13.63 18.69
N ILE A 90 -6.67 -12.71 18.68
CA ILE A 90 -6.05 -12.25 17.45
C ILE A 90 -5.09 -13.30 16.90
N HIS A 91 -5.52 -13.97 15.83
CA HIS A 91 -4.70 -14.95 15.12
C HIS A 91 -4.11 -14.44 13.80
N THR A 92 -4.63 -13.34 13.26
CA THR A 92 -4.15 -12.75 12.00
C THR A 92 -4.01 -11.23 12.13
N ILE A 93 -2.90 -10.69 11.63
CA ILE A 93 -2.71 -9.25 11.45
C ILE A 93 -2.68 -8.95 9.96
N VAL A 94 -3.44 -7.96 9.49
CA VAL A 94 -3.40 -7.47 8.12
C VAL A 94 -2.91 -6.03 8.09
N LEU A 95 -1.74 -5.81 7.52
CA LEU A 95 -1.22 -4.48 7.20
C LEU A 95 -1.45 -4.18 5.72
N SER A 96 -2.11 -3.07 5.43
CA SER A 96 -2.47 -2.74 4.05
C SER A 96 -2.06 -1.32 3.71
N PHE A 97 -0.92 -1.15 3.01
CA PHE A 97 -0.48 0.14 2.49
C PHE A 97 0.60 0.01 1.40
N GLU A 98 0.51 0.87 0.40
CA GLU A 98 1.37 0.87 -0.79
C GLU A 98 2.83 1.25 -0.46
N ALA A 99 3.04 2.10 0.54
CA ALA A 99 4.37 2.60 0.88
C ALA A 99 5.34 1.56 1.46
N ILE A 100 4.89 0.30 1.70
CA ILE A 100 5.80 -0.81 2.00
C ILE A 100 6.82 -0.93 0.87
N PHE A 101 6.37 -0.98 -0.38
CA PHE A 101 7.28 -1.10 -1.52
C PHE A 101 7.94 0.23 -1.90
N GLY A 102 7.30 1.35 -1.62
CA GLY A 102 7.76 2.69 -1.96
C GLY A 102 6.63 3.63 -2.30
N THR A 103 6.96 4.89 -2.59
CA THR A 103 6.00 5.89 -3.04
C THR A 103 6.39 6.41 -4.41
N LEU A 104 5.41 6.84 -5.23
CA LEU A 104 5.68 7.43 -6.54
C LEU A 104 6.66 8.60 -6.43
N ARG A 105 6.45 9.46 -5.43
CA ARG A 105 7.32 10.62 -5.22
C ARG A 105 8.78 10.20 -5.03
N ASN A 106 9.03 9.23 -4.16
CA ASN A 106 10.41 8.79 -3.88
C ASN A 106 11.00 7.96 -5.02
N GLY A 107 10.16 7.37 -5.86
CA GLY A 107 10.62 6.58 -7.02
C GLY A 107 11.02 7.42 -8.24
N PHE A 108 10.44 8.61 -8.39
CA PHE A 108 10.60 9.43 -9.61
C PHE A 108 11.08 10.86 -9.36
N THR A 109 11.22 11.30 -8.11
CA THR A 109 11.78 12.62 -7.82
C THR A 109 13.10 12.47 -7.08
N HIS A 110 14.12 13.20 -7.52
CA HIS A 110 15.33 13.35 -6.74
C HIS A 110 14.97 13.95 -5.38
N ASN A 111 15.08 13.14 -4.34
CA ASN A 111 14.89 13.65 -3.00
C ASN A 111 16.13 14.51 -2.68
N ARG A 112 15.99 15.84 -2.82
CA ARG A 112 17.01 16.83 -2.42
C ARG A 112 17.21 16.89 -0.90
N ARG A 113 16.73 15.92 -0.14
CA ARG A 113 17.07 15.80 1.26
C ARG A 113 18.55 15.45 1.35
N LYS A 114 19.33 16.40 1.85
CA LYS A 114 20.77 16.34 2.04
C LYS A 114 21.29 15.21 2.94
N GLU A 115 20.44 14.27 3.31
CA GLU A 115 20.68 13.24 4.34
C GLU A 115 20.70 11.80 3.82
N ALA A 116 20.68 11.57 2.50
CA ALA A 116 20.96 10.24 1.99
C ALA A 116 22.48 10.09 1.78
N PRO A 117 23.16 9.22 2.54
CA PRO A 117 24.63 9.12 2.47
C PRO A 117 25.16 8.64 1.12
N ASN A 118 24.33 8.10 0.23
CA ASN A 118 24.76 7.60 -1.09
C ASN A 118 23.94 8.23 -2.22
N LYS A 119 24.56 9.17 -2.92
CA LYS A 119 23.97 9.92 -4.04
C LYS A 119 23.53 9.08 -5.26
N GLU A 120 23.97 7.84 -5.37
CA GLU A 120 23.70 6.97 -6.52
C GLU A 120 22.39 6.20 -6.44
N ASP A 121 21.68 6.26 -5.31
CA ASP A 121 20.61 5.33 -4.98
C ASP A 121 19.18 5.83 -5.20
N SER A 122 18.98 6.96 -5.84
CA SER A 122 17.71 7.69 -5.74
C SER A 122 16.63 7.37 -6.78
N MET A 123 16.90 6.58 -7.80
CA MET A 123 15.98 6.40 -8.93
C MET A 123 15.48 4.95 -9.03
N GLY A 124 14.20 4.81 -9.21
CA GLY A 124 13.52 3.54 -9.44
C GLY A 124 12.37 3.27 -8.47
N LEU A 125 11.16 3.16 -9.02
CA LEU A 125 9.98 2.78 -8.25
C LEU A 125 10.13 1.33 -7.75
N TYR A 126 9.89 1.10 -6.45
CA TYR A 126 10.00 -0.20 -5.75
C TYR A 126 11.41 -0.79 -5.63
N ARG A 127 12.47 -0.03 -5.92
CA ARG A 127 13.86 -0.47 -5.75
C ARG A 127 14.14 -1.05 -4.36
N TYR A 128 13.55 -0.46 -3.34
CA TYR A 128 13.73 -0.86 -1.94
C TYR A 128 12.63 -1.78 -1.40
N ALA A 129 11.80 -2.37 -2.25
CA ALA A 129 10.68 -3.20 -1.81
C ALA A 129 11.14 -4.35 -0.91
N LYS A 130 12.19 -5.10 -1.28
CA LYS A 130 12.74 -6.19 -0.49
C LYS A 130 13.23 -5.72 0.89
N SER A 131 14.11 -4.73 0.93
CA SER A 131 14.71 -4.27 2.19
C SER A 131 13.68 -3.66 3.14
N ARG A 132 12.68 -2.93 2.62
CA ARG A 132 11.58 -2.39 3.43
C ARG A 132 10.67 -3.49 3.96
N THR A 133 10.32 -4.47 3.12
CA THR A 133 9.53 -5.63 3.53
C THR A 133 10.26 -6.42 4.61
N HIS A 134 11.54 -6.71 4.41
CA HIS A 134 12.37 -7.40 5.39
C HIS A 134 12.40 -6.67 6.74
N ARG A 135 12.72 -5.36 6.74
CA ARG A 135 12.73 -4.56 7.99
C ARG A 135 11.37 -4.55 8.69
N LEU A 136 10.27 -4.46 7.94
CA LEU A 136 8.94 -4.51 8.52
C LEU A 136 8.65 -5.88 9.15
N MET A 137 8.98 -6.96 8.46
CA MET A 137 8.78 -8.32 8.95
C MET A 137 9.63 -8.58 10.20
N SER A 138 10.92 -8.29 10.16
CA SER A 138 11.82 -8.46 11.30
C SER A 138 11.41 -7.60 12.49
N GLY A 139 11.09 -6.31 12.27
CA GLY A 139 10.64 -5.42 13.32
C GLY A 139 9.35 -5.85 14.01
N LEU A 140 8.39 -6.37 13.24
CA LEU A 140 7.16 -6.96 13.80
C LEU A 140 7.44 -8.26 14.57
N GLN A 141 8.22 -9.15 13.99
CA GLN A 141 8.58 -10.43 14.61
C GLN A 141 9.28 -10.25 15.95
N ASP A 142 10.23 -9.31 15.99
CA ASP A 142 10.94 -8.96 17.23
C ASP A 142 10.00 -8.29 18.26
N SER A 143 9.11 -7.42 17.80
CA SER A 143 8.12 -6.74 18.68
C SER A 143 7.10 -7.71 19.28
N LEU A 144 6.70 -8.71 18.53
CA LEU A 144 5.78 -9.76 18.96
C LEU A 144 6.48 -10.88 19.74
N GLN A 145 7.81 -10.94 19.70
CA GLN A 145 8.63 -12.02 20.29
C GLN A 145 8.12 -13.41 19.87
N HIS A 146 7.64 -13.52 18.62
CA HIS A 146 7.04 -14.73 18.09
C HIS A 146 7.62 -15.06 16.72
N ARG A 147 8.23 -16.25 16.59
CA ARG A 147 8.93 -16.67 15.37
C ARG A 147 8.11 -17.58 14.45
N GLY A 148 7.06 -18.21 14.96
CA GLY A 148 6.18 -19.11 14.20
C GLY A 148 5.10 -18.37 13.41
N ILE A 149 5.46 -17.27 12.71
CA ILE A 149 4.53 -16.45 11.95
C ILE A 149 4.57 -16.86 10.48
N GLU A 150 3.42 -17.23 9.92
CA GLU A 150 3.22 -17.36 8.48
C GLU A 150 3.07 -15.98 7.85
N TRP A 151 3.95 -15.63 6.93
CA TRP A 151 3.89 -14.36 6.22
C TRP A 151 3.26 -14.51 4.85
N THR A 152 2.34 -13.62 4.53
CA THR A 152 1.82 -13.48 3.16
C THR A 152 2.07 -12.05 2.68
N VAL A 153 2.88 -11.89 1.64
CA VAL A 153 3.00 -10.61 0.91
C VAL A 153 2.10 -10.69 -0.30
N LEU A 154 1.12 -9.80 -0.38
CA LEU A 154 0.11 -9.79 -1.43
C LEU A 154 0.13 -8.45 -2.16
N PHE A 155 0.21 -8.48 -3.49
CA PHE A 155 0.07 -7.30 -4.33
C PHE A 155 -0.64 -7.63 -5.64
N ALA A 156 -1.23 -6.61 -6.27
CA ALA A 156 -1.85 -6.77 -7.57
C ALA A 156 -0.92 -6.26 -8.68
N SER A 157 -0.72 -7.07 -9.72
CA SER A 157 -0.07 -6.63 -10.96
C SER A 157 -1.08 -5.90 -11.86
N ARG A 158 -0.56 -5.09 -12.78
CA ARG A 158 -1.35 -4.39 -13.78
C ARG A 158 -0.62 -4.39 -15.11
N ASP A 159 -1.36 -4.24 -16.22
CA ASP A 159 -0.77 -3.98 -17.53
C ASP A 159 0.28 -2.86 -17.44
N ARG A 160 1.40 -3.05 -18.10
CA ARG A 160 2.56 -2.16 -17.95
C ARG A 160 2.27 -0.74 -18.43
N GLU A 161 1.67 -0.59 -19.60
CA GLU A 161 1.40 0.72 -20.18
C GLU A 161 0.34 1.48 -19.35
N ASP A 162 -0.70 0.79 -18.91
CA ASP A 162 -1.72 1.33 -18.04
C ASP A 162 -1.17 1.72 -16.67
N PHE A 163 -0.22 0.93 -16.14
CA PHE A 163 0.47 1.24 -14.90
C PHE A 163 1.30 2.52 -15.02
N ILE A 164 2.14 2.64 -16.07
CA ILE A 164 2.99 3.82 -16.34
C ILE A 164 2.12 5.06 -16.50
N ARG A 165 1.07 4.98 -17.33
CA ARG A 165 0.12 6.09 -17.56
C ARG A 165 -0.57 6.53 -16.26
N SER A 166 -0.96 5.59 -15.43
CA SER A 166 -1.56 5.87 -14.12
C SER A 166 -0.59 6.51 -13.15
N CYS A 167 0.69 6.11 -13.16
CA CYS A 167 1.74 6.72 -12.35
C CYS A 167 1.98 8.18 -12.77
N HIS A 168 2.13 8.44 -14.08
CA HIS A 168 2.27 9.78 -14.62
C HIS A 168 1.10 10.68 -14.20
N THR A 169 -0.12 10.24 -14.47
CA THR A 169 -1.34 10.99 -14.08
C THR A 169 -1.36 11.30 -12.57
N GLN A 170 -0.93 10.35 -11.73
CA GLN A 170 -0.91 10.56 -10.30
C GLN A 170 0.15 11.57 -9.85
N LEU A 171 1.33 11.57 -10.47
CA LEU A 171 2.38 12.56 -10.20
C LEU A 171 1.88 13.97 -10.54
N ILE A 172 1.29 14.14 -11.72
CA ILE A 172 0.67 15.41 -12.13
C ILE A 172 -0.41 15.84 -11.13
N LYS A 173 -1.32 14.93 -10.73
CA LYS A 173 -2.34 15.21 -9.69
C LYS A 173 -1.74 15.59 -8.33
N GLN A 174 -0.53 15.15 -8.02
CA GLN A 174 0.20 15.55 -6.81
C GLN A 174 0.94 16.90 -6.96
N GLY A 175 0.86 17.54 -8.11
CA GLY A 175 1.61 18.76 -8.42
C GLY A 175 3.11 18.52 -8.57
N ILE A 176 3.50 17.28 -8.91
CA ILE A 176 4.89 16.94 -9.16
C ILE A 176 5.15 17.16 -10.64
N HIS A 177 5.87 18.22 -10.92
CA HIS A 177 6.30 18.57 -12.27
C HIS A 177 7.82 18.68 -12.30
N THR A 178 8.43 17.81 -13.08
CA THR A 178 9.87 17.76 -13.36
C THR A 178 10.05 17.71 -14.88
N PRO A 179 11.25 17.95 -15.42
CA PRO A 179 11.49 17.73 -16.85
C PRO A 179 11.04 16.35 -17.34
N ASP A 180 11.22 15.33 -16.50
CA ASP A 180 10.86 13.94 -16.82
C ASP A 180 9.34 13.69 -16.76
N THR A 181 8.57 14.50 -16.02
CA THR A 181 7.11 14.38 -15.94
C THR A 181 6.34 15.36 -16.84
N LYS A 182 7.05 16.14 -17.63
CA LYS A 182 6.53 17.20 -18.51
C LYS A 182 5.42 16.68 -19.44
N ASP A 183 5.63 15.52 -20.06
CA ASP A 183 4.66 14.83 -20.90
C ASP A 183 4.79 13.32 -20.70
N PHE A 184 3.80 12.58 -21.20
CA PHE A 184 3.73 11.14 -20.98
C PHE A 184 4.85 10.38 -21.71
N ASP A 185 5.22 10.77 -22.91
CA ASP A 185 6.21 10.05 -23.70
C ASP A 185 7.60 10.20 -23.08
N THR A 186 7.98 11.41 -22.72
CA THR A 186 9.22 11.68 -21.96
C THR A 186 9.24 10.86 -20.66
N PHE A 187 8.14 10.88 -19.88
CA PHE A 187 8.06 10.12 -18.63
C PHE A 187 8.22 8.62 -18.85
N ARG A 188 7.56 8.07 -19.88
CA ARG A 188 7.63 6.64 -20.22
C ARG A 188 9.06 6.21 -20.57
N GLU A 189 9.82 7.07 -21.24
CA GLU A 189 11.18 6.79 -21.70
C GLU A 189 12.24 6.98 -20.61
N THR A 190 12.07 7.97 -19.75
CA THR A 190 13.09 8.37 -18.77
C THR A 190 12.89 7.78 -17.37
N ALA A 191 11.66 7.47 -16.98
CA ALA A 191 11.36 6.99 -15.65
C ALA A 191 11.76 5.51 -15.45
N ASP A 192 12.46 5.23 -14.36
CA ASP A 192 12.90 3.87 -14.05
C ASP A 192 11.78 3.00 -13.45
N PHE A 193 11.25 2.12 -14.27
CA PHE A 193 10.28 1.08 -13.92
C PHE A 193 10.89 -0.32 -13.82
N SER A 194 12.22 -0.47 -13.80
CA SER A 194 12.90 -1.77 -13.84
C SER A 194 12.51 -2.69 -12.67
N HIS A 195 12.16 -2.12 -11.52
CA HIS A 195 11.79 -2.84 -10.30
C HIS A 195 10.26 -3.05 -10.15
N THR A 196 9.45 -2.63 -11.13
CA THR A 196 7.99 -2.76 -11.06
C THR A 196 7.46 -3.99 -11.78
N ASN A 197 8.32 -4.72 -12.49
CA ASN A 197 7.92 -5.98 -13.14
C ASN A 197 7.44 -6.98 -12.06
N PRO A 198 6.19 -7.49 -12.15
CA PRO A 198 5.60 -8.31 -11.10
C PRO A 198 6.39 -9.60 -10.84
N GLN A 199 6.86 -10.28 -11.87
CA GLN A 199 7.60 -11.54 -11.76
C GLN A 199 8.98 -11.31 -11.11
N ARG A 200 9.65 -10.21 -11.48
CA ARG A 200 10.92 -9.82 -10.85
C ARG A 200 10.71 -9.44 -9.39
N LEU A 201 9.67 -8.68 -9.09
CA LEU A 201 9.34 -8.27 -7.72
C LEU A 201 9.01 -9.48 -6.85
N GLU A 202 8.19 -10.40 -7.35
CA GLU A 202 7.89 -11.67 -6.69
C GLU A 202 9.16 -12.47 -6.39
N LYS A 203 10.02 -12.68 -7.39
CA LYS A 203 11.31 -13.39 -7.22
C LYS A 203 12.17 -12.72 -6.15
N THR A 204 12.28 -11.40 -6.18
CA THR A 204 13.06 -10.62 -5.22
C THR A 204 12.52 -10.75 -3.79
N LEU A 205 11.20 -10.75 -3.62
CA LEU A 205 10.56 -10.95 -2.31
C LEU A 205 10.72 -12.38 -1.81
N LEU A 206 10.66 -13.38 -2.70
CA LEU A 206 10.85 -14.78 -2.34
C LEU A 206 12.25 -15.10 -1.78
N GLU A 207 13.24 -14.25 -2.03
CA GLU A 207 14.56 -14.36 -1.39
C GLU A 207 14.52 -14.22 0.14
N LEU A 208 13.44 -13.63 0.70
CA LEU A 208 13.22 -13.53 2.14
C LEU A 208 12.75 -14.86 2.79
N ARG A 209 12.45 -15.89 2.02
CA ARG A 209 12.06 -17.22 2.52
C ARG A 209 13.13 -17.90 3.37
N GLY A 210 14.38 -17.54 3.17
CA GLY A 210 15.47 -18.07 4.00
C GLY A 210 15.39 -17.69 5.47
N GLU A 211 14.69 -16.59 5.77
CA GLU A 211 14.56 -16.01 7.11
C GLU A 211 13.14 -16.04 7.67
N HIS A 212 12.14 -16.19 6.78
CA HIS A 212 10.72 -16.09 7.13
C HIS A 212 9.91 -17.18 6.41
N ASP A 213 8.92 -17.75 7.10
CA ASP A 213 7.90 -18.59 6.44
C ASP A 213 7.00 -17.71 5.57
N LEU A 214 7.42 -17.49 4.32
CA LEU A 214 6.87 -16.46 3.43
C LEU A 214 6.18 -17.05 2.21
N ARG A 215 4.94 -16.65 1.98
CA ARG A 215 4.20 -16.78 0.74
C ARG A 215 4.09 -15.43 0.04
N VAL A 216 4.40 -15.35 -1.25
CA VAL A 216 4.14 -14.18 -2.10
C VAL A 216 2.96 -14.50 -3.01
N VAL A 217 2.01 -13.59 -3.10
CA VAL A 217 0.79 -13.73 -3.92
C VAL A 217 0.67 -12.52 -4.84
N VAL A 218 0.66 -12.78 -6.14
CA VAL A 218 0.44 -11.78 -7.17
C VAL A 218 -0.97 -11.95 -7.73
N ILE A 219 -1.79 -10.91 -7.61
CA ILE A 219 -3.14 -10.86 -8.18
C ILE A 219 -3.07 -10.12 -9.51
N ASP A 220 -3.53 -10.74 -10.58
CA ASP A 220 -3.72 -10.09 -11.88
C ASP A 220 -4.91 -9.12 -11.76
N TYR A 221 -4.63 -7.81 -11.77
CA TYR A 221 -5.63 -6.77 -11.57
C TYR A 221 -6.73 -6.81 -12.64
N GLU A 222 -6.36 -7.00 -13.90
CA GLU A 222 -7.29 -7.02 -15.03
C GLU A 222 -8.29 -8.17 -14.91
N LYS A 223 -7.84 -9.34 -14.43
CA LYS A 223 -8.73 -10.50 -14.19
C LYS A 223 -9.50 -10.40 -12.88
N ALA A 224 -8.89 -9.77 -11.87
CA ALA A 224 -9.49 -9.66 -10.55
C ALA A 224 -10.45 -8.50 -10.41
N SER A 225 -10.39 -7.49 -11.29
CA SER A 225 -11.25 -6.32 -11.27
C SER A 225 -12.35 -6.42 -12.34
N ASN A 226 -13.58 -6.10 -11.97
CA ASN A 226 -14.66 -5.93 -12.89
C ASN A 226 -15.19 -4.50 -12.75
N PRO A 227 -15.11 -3.64 -13.81
CA PRO A 227 -15.62 -2.27 -13.73
C PRO A 227 -17.11 -2.19 -13.40
N LYS A 228 -17.89 -3.20 -13.79
CA LYS A 228 -19.33 -3.29 -13.49
C LYS A 228 -19.61 -3.80 -12.08
N GLU A 229 -18.63 -4.49 -11.46
CA GLU A 229 -18.74 -5.07 -10.14
C GLU A 229 -17.40 -4.87 -9.39
N PRO A 230 -17.12 -3.65 -8.90
CA PRO A 230 -15.85 -3.34 -8.22
C PRO A 230 -15.54 -4.20 -6.99
N SER A 231 -16.58 -4.76 -6.35
CA SER A 231 -16.45 -5.71 -5.23
C SER A 231 -15.64 -6.97 -5.58
N THR A 232 -15.60 -7.36 -6.86
CA THR A 232 -14.83 -8.53 -7.33
C THR A 232 -13.35 -8.44 -6.91
N LEU A 233 -12.72 -7.27 -7.02
CA LEU A 233 -11.35 -7.07 -6.55
C LEU A 233 -11.21 -7.30 -5.04
N LEU A 234 -12.14 -6.76 -4.25
CA LEU A 234 -12.15 -6.95 -2.79
C LEU A 234 -12.23 -8.44 -2.43
N TRP A 235 -13.15 -9.17 -3.08
CA TRP A 235 -13.33 -10.60 -2.83
C TRP A 235 -12.09 -11.41 -3.21
N ASN A 236 -11.44 -11.10 -4.32
CA ASN A 236 -10.19 -11.75 -4.73
C ASN A 236 -9.06 -11.49 -3.72
N VAL A 237 -8.94 -10.26 -3.23
CA VAL A 237 -7.97 -9.92 -2.17
C VAL A 237 -8.28 -10.66 -0.88
N LEU A 238 -9.53 -10.67 -0.42
CA LEU A 238 -9.95 -11.35 0.80
C LEU A 238 -9.71 -12.85 0.73
N LYS A 239 -10.04 -13.52 -0.36
CA LYS A 239 -9.80 -14.95 -0.57
C LYS A 239 -8.31 -15.31 -0.42
N GLN A 240 -7.41 -14.43 -0.87
CA GLN A 240 -5.97 -14.67 -0.75
C GLN A 240 -5.42 -14.28 0.62
N ALA A 241 -5.90 -13.16 1.19
CA ALA A 241 -5.44 -12.63 2.46
C ALA A 241 -6.00 -13.41 3.65
N LEU A 242 -7.29 -13.73 3.62
CA LEU A 242 -8.08 -14.28 4.72
C LEU A 242 -8.96 -15.45 4.25
N PRO A 243 -8.39 -16.55 3.73
CA PRO A 243 -9.16 -17.61 3.08
C PRO A 243 -10.22 -18.25 3.98
N GLN A 244 -9.96 -18.36 5.28
CA GLN A 244 -10.92 -18.95 6.23
C GLN A 244 -12.08 -18.02 6.59
N GLN A 245 -11.85 -16.69 6.56
CA GLN A 245 -12.83 -15.69 6.94
C GLN A 245 -13.51 -15.02 5.73
N ALA A 246 -12.97 -15.20 4.52
CA ALA A 246 -13.40 -14.46 3.34
C ALA A 246 -14.89 -14.60 3.06
N GLU A 247 -15.42 -15.81 3.12
CA GLU A 247 -16.83 -16.06 2.81
C GLU A 247 -17.76 -15.50 3.90
N LEU A 248 -17.42 -15.66 5.17
CA LEU A 248 -18.18 -15.09 6.26
C LEU A 248 -18.21 -13.57 6.21
N ILE A 249 -17.05 -12.94 5.95
CA ILE A 249 -16.94 -11.48 5.78
C ILE A 249 -17.82 -11.04 4.60
N ARG A 250 -17.77 -11.76 3.47
CA ARG A 250 -18.58 -11.49 2.31
C ARG A 250 -20.07 -11.52 2.64
N GLN A 251 -20.57 -12.62 3.22
CA GLN A 251 -21.98 -12.76 3.60
C GLN A 251 -22.45 -11.64 4.52
N GLN A 252 -21.64 -11.25 5.49
CA GLN A 252 -21.98 -10.17 6.40
C GLN A 252 -22.00 -8.80 5.74
N LEU A 253 -21.10 -8.56 4.77
CA LEU A 253 -21.10 -7.31 4.00
C LEU A 253 -22.29 -7.22 3.06
N GLU A 254 -22.64 -8.32 2.41
CA GLU A 254 -23.84 -8.40 1.53
C GLU A 254 -25.14 -8.26 2.36
N ALA A 255 -25.23 -8.89 3.51
CA ALA A 255 -26.40 -8.78 4.40
C ALA A 255 -26.64 -7.36 4.97
N ASN A 256 -25.58 -6.59 5.13
CA ASN A 256 -25.68 -5.21 5.61
C ASN A 256 -26.12 -4.19 4.56
N ASN A 257 -26.51 -4.62 3.35
CA ASN A 257 -27.06 -3.82 2.24
C ASN A 257 -26.20 -2.58 1.87
N ASP A 258 -24.90 -2.65 2.04
CA ASP A 258 -23.98 -1.56 1.71
C ASP A 258 -23.47 -1.63 0.24
N ASP A 259 -24.22 -2.34 -0.65
CA ASP A 259 -23.88 -2.54 -2.06
C ASP A 259 -23.60 -1.22 -2.78
N ASN A 260 -24.39 -0.19 -2.52
CA ASN A 260 -24.14 1.14 -3.10
C ASN A 260 -22.82 1.77 -2.64
N LYS A 261 -22.30 1.41 -1.46
CA LYS A 261 -21.03 1.91 -0.96
C LYS A 261 -19.86 1.01 -1.36
N LEU A 262 -20.11 -0.30 -1.49
CA LEU A 262 -19.13 -1.27 -1.99
C LEU A 262 -18.76 -1.01 -3.44
N ASN A 263 -19.73 -0.54 -4.25
CA ASN A 263 -19.53 -0.32 -5.67
C ASN A 263 -19.03 1.09 -6.04
N GLN A 264 -18.80 1.98 -5.07
CA GLN A 264 -18.24 3.31 -5.35
C GLN A 264 -16.72 3.24 -5.59
N THR A 265 -16.29 3.60 -6.81
CA THR A 265 -14.88 3.79 -7.13
C THR A 265 -14.36 5.08 -6.45
N PRO A 266 -13.40 4.99 -5.53
CA PRO A 266 -13.06 6.12 -4.64
C PRO A 266 -12.30 7.27 -5.30
N ASN A 267 -11.74 7.10 -6.49
CA ASN A 267 -10.95 8.15 -7.17
C ASN A 267 -11.05 7.97 -8.68
N PRO A 268 -12.06 8.53 -9.33
CA PRO A 268 -12.09 8.60 -10.78
C PRO A 268 -10.83 9.36 -11.25
N GLY A 269 -10.14 8.81 -12.25
CA GLY A 269 -9.02 9.49 -12.88
C GLY A 269 -9.49 10.80 -13.53
N LEU A 270 -8.58 11.69 -13.90
CA LEU A 270 -8.91 12.80 -14.79
C LEU A 270 -9.12 12.26 -16.20
N ASN A 271 -10.10 12.83 -16.92
CA ASN A 271 -10.21 12.61 -18.35
C ASN A 271 -9.04 13.32 -19.09
N GLU A 272 -8.90 13.09 -20.39
CA GLU A 272 -7.79 13.64 -21.18
C GLU A 272 -7.70 15.16 -21.11
N ARG A 273 -8.86 15.85 -21.19
CA ARG A 273 -8.91 17.31 -21.08
C ARG A 273 -8.47 17.81 -19.70
N GLY A 274 -8.92 17.15 -18.63
CA GLY A 274 -8.50 17.48 -17.25
C GLY A 274 -7.02 17.24 -17.02
N LEU A 275 -6.48 16.18 -17.61
CA LEU A 275 -5.06 15.88 -17.52
C LEU A 275 -4.21 16.92 -18.30
N ALA A 276 -4.62 17.29 -19.50
CA ALA A 276 -3.95 18.33 -20.29
C ALA A 276 -3.92 19.68 -19.56
N ILE A 277 -5.05 20.10 -18.96
CA ILE A 277 -5.12 21.30 -18.14
C ILE A 277 -4.20 21.17 -16.91
N ALA A 278 -4.18 20.04 -16.24
CA ALA A 278 -3.33 19.80 -15.10
C ALA A 278 -1.84 19.93 -15.43
N ILE A 279 -1.39 19.36 -16.54
CA ILE A 279 0.01 19.45 -17.02
C ILE A 279 0.41 20.90 -17.26
N GLN A 280 -0.44 21.68 -17.92
CA GLN A 280 -0.15 23.09 -18.20
C GLN A 280 -0.15 23.96 -16.94
N ALA A 281 -1.04 23.66 -16.01
CA ALA A 281 -1.25 24.49 -14.82
C ALA A 281 -0.31 24.14 -13.65
N CYS A 282 0.26 22.94 -13.60
CA CYS A 282 0.99 22.48 -12.41
C CYS A 282 2.26 23.26 -12.09
N THR A 283 2.81 24.00 -13.06
CA THR A 283 3.97 24.90 -12.87
C THR A 283 3.58 26.30 -12.42
N LEU A 284 2.31 26.67 -12.51
CA LEU A 284 1.82 28.04 -12.26
C LEU A 284 1.38 28.25 -10.81
N PHE A 285 1.14 27.18 -10.08
CA PHE A 285 0.56 27.23 -8.74
C PHE A 285 1.57 26.85 -7.65
N SER A 286 1.50 27.54 -6.51
CA SER A 286 2.09 27.07 -5.27
C SER A 286 1.44 25.74 -4.81
N HIS A 287 2.06 25.08 -3.84
CA HIS A 287 1.55 23.79 -3.35
C HIS A 287 0.11 23.87 -2.80
N ASP A 288 -0.25 24.96 -2.12
CA ASP A 288 -1.58 25.08 -1.53
C ASP A 288 -2.63 25.49 -2.57
N GLU A 289 -2.29 26.37 -3.50
CA GLU A 289 -3.13 26.69 -4.66
C GLU A 289 -3.37 25.45 -5.52
N TRP A 290 -2.33 24.63 -5.72
CA TRP A 290 -2.47 23.37 -6.45
C TRP A 290 -3.49 22.43 -5.79
N LYS A 291 -3.52 22.35 -4.46
CA LYS A 291 -4.51 21.51 -3.75
C LYS A 291 -5.95 21.95 -4.04
N LEU A 292 -6.19 23.25 -4.13
CA LEU A 292 -7.51 23.80 -4.45
C LEU A 292 -7.86 23.55 -5.92
N PHE A 293 -6.93 23.83 -6.81
CA PHE A 293 -7.11 23.62 -8.25
C PHE A 293 -7.32 22.14 -8.59
N ARG A 294 -6.60 21.23 -7.93
CA ARG A 294 -6.81 19.78 -8.07
C ARG A 294 -8.24 19.37 -7.73
N LYS A 295 -8.82 19.90 -6.65
CA LYS A 295 -10.22 19.61 -6.29
C LYS A 295 -11.20 20.08 -7.38
N PHE A 296 -10.93 21.24 -7.98
CA PHE A 296 -11.68 21.72 -9.12
C PHE A 296 -11.58 20.76 -10.32
N LEU A 297 -10.38 20.32 -10.66
CA LEU A 297 -10.16 19.36 -11.75
C LEU A 297 -10.87 18.03 -11.49
N GLU A 298 -10.75 17.47 -10.29
CA GLU A 298 -11.40 16.21 -9.91
C GLU A 298 -12.94 16.30 -9.94
N LYS A 299 -13.50 17.48 -9.64
CA LYS A 299 -14.94 17.72 -9.71
C LYS A 299 -15.47 17.85 -11.15
N ASN A 300 -14.72 18.53 -12.04
CA ASN A 300 -15.23 18.94 -13.35
C ASN A 300 -14.70 18.09 -14.50
N PHE A 301 -13.61 17.36 -14.30
CA PHE A 301 -12.93 16.58 -15.34
C PHE A 301 -12.65 15.14 -14.91
N ALA A 302 -13.46 14.59 -14.00
CA ALA A 302 -13.39 13.17 -13.68
C ALA A 302 -13.69 12.32 -14.92
N LYS A 303 -13.03 11.15 -15.02
CA LYS A 303 -13.45 10.13 -15.99
C LYS A 303 -14.86 9.67 -15.61
N THR A 304 -15.79 9.71 -16.55
CA THR A 304 -17.05 8.96 -16.44
C THR A 304 -16.71 7.48 -16.46
N VAL A 305 -17.18 6.75 -15.47
CA VAL A 305 -17.06 5.29 -15.36
C VAL A 305 -18.07 4.64 -16.30
#